data_f6693b4b80f3ec0795bbcf5992f18a29
#
_entry.id   f6693b4b80f3ec0795bbcf5992f18a29
#
_cell.length_a   1.000
_cell.length_b   1.000
_cell.length_c   1.000
_cell.angle_alpha   90.00
_cell.angle_beta   90.00
_cell.angle_gamma   90.00
#
_symmetry.space_group_name_H-M   'P 1'
#
loop_
_entity.id
_entity.type
_entity.pdbx_description
1 polymer ?
#
loop_
_entity_poly.entity_id
_entity_poly.type
_entity_poly.pdbx_seq_one_letter_code
_entity_poly.pdbx_strand_id
1 'polypeptide(L)'
;MLRLDLIKKLSRFIFLILSFILFSTVAAAAKTSDSGVSQEWASIDGFRSAKFGFSESEVFKAINKDFRIKKKNVSRMVNSNEKTVTLSINAKDLLTGSGSSKVFYILGYKSRRLIHVNVVWGRPIEKKPNAEKVVSTANQLRNYFAQKRYQKNGFALNAQLGEGVILVFQGKDKKGRAARLLLSNPKNKDSKAGKNITLTLSYIETPEDLDVFKIKDGDF
;
A
#
# COMPACT_ATOMS: atom_id res chain seq x y z
N MET A 1 -74.66 30.24 -31.99
CA MET A 1 -74.82 28.85 -32.35
C MET A 1 -73.61 28.30 -33.14
N LEU A 2 -72.46 28.98 -33.14
CA LEU A 2 -71.29 28.59 -33.99
C LEU A 2 -70.10 28.03 -33.20
N ARG A 3 -70.20 27.93 -31.87
CA ARG A 3 -69.06 27.46 -30.98
C ARG A 3 -69.16 25.99 -30.57
N LEU A 4 -70.30 25.33 -30.73
CA LEU A 4 -70.44 23.94 -30.27
C LEU A 4 -70.03 22.92 -31.37
N ASP A 5 -70.06 23.30 -32.62
CA ASP A 5 -69.72 22.39 -33.75
C ASP A 5 -68.19 22.26 -33.94
N LEU A 6 -67.41 23.27 -33.54
CA LEU A 6 -65.96 23.25 -33.66
C LEU A 6 -65.33 22.31 -32.63
N ILE A 7 -65.91 22.21 -31.42
CA ILE A 7 -65.45 21.34 -30.37
C ILE A 7 -65.70 19.85 -30.66
N LYS A 8 -66.84 19.55 -31.31
CA LYS A 8 -67.19 18.17 -31.69
C LYS A 8 -66.32 17.67 -32.90
N LYS A 9 -65.87 18.52 -33.78
CA LYS A 9 -64.96 18.14 -34.84
C LYS A 9 -63.52 17.95 -34.36
N LEU A 10 -63.08 18.70 -33.36
CA LEU A 10 -61.74 18.55 -32.79
C LEU A 10 -61.61 17.26 -31.91
N SER A 11 -62.73 16.88 -31.22
CA SER A 11 -62.81 15.63 -30.45
C SER A 11 -62.73 14.36 -31.30
N ARG A 12 -63.23 14.37 -32.54
CA ARG A 12 -63.19 13.20 -33.45
C ARG A 12 -61.83 13.03 -34.11
N PHE A 13 -61.03 14.11 -34.25
CA PHE A 13 -59.69 14.03 -34.83
C PHE A 13 -58.62 13.56 -33.81
N ILE A 14 -58.84 13.80 -32.51
CA ILE A 14 -57.94 13.35 -31.41
C ILE A 14 -58.14 11.85 -31.16
N PHE A 15 -59.28 11.25 -31.43
CA PHE A 15 -59.52 9.82 -31.18
C PHE A 15 -59.00 8.90 -32.29
N LEU A 16 -58.58 9.44 -33.44
CA LEU A 16 -58.10 8.66 -34.59
C LEU A 16 -56.57 8.61 -34.69
N ILE A 17 -55.88 9.37 -33.83
CA ILE A 17 -54.38 9.34 -33.76
C ILE A 17 -53.88 8.50 -32.60
N LEU A 18 -54.78 8.02 -31.69
CA LEU A 18 -54.39 7.27 -30.50
C LEU A 18 -54.39 5.75 -30.67
N SER A 19 -54.53 5.23 -31.89
CA SER A 19 -54.63 3.77 -32.11
C SER A 19 -53.54 3.16 -32.98
N PHE A 20 -52.39 3.86 -33.16
CA PHE A 20 -51.30 3.27 -33.95
C PHE A 20 -49.90 3.59 -33.45
N ILE A 21 -49.67 3.45 -32.11
CA ILE A 21 -48.31 3.33 -31.58
C ILE A 21 -48.31 2.16 -30.59
N LEU A 22 -48.46 0.94 -31.13
CA LEU A 22 -47.91 -0.26 -30.50
C LEU A 22 -46.43 -0.25 -30.84
N PHE A 23 -45.67 0.60 -30.13
CA PHE A 23 -44.25 0.47 -30.13
C PHE A 23 -43.89 -0.77 -29.29
N SER A 24 -43.54 -1.82 -30.03
CA SER A 24 -42.83 -2.97 -29.46
C SER A 24 -41.56 -2.47 -28.78
N THR A 25 -41.63 -2.25 -27.47
CA THR A 25 -40.41 -2.11 -26.67
C THR A 25 -39.72 -3.46 -26.65
N VAL A 26 -38.86 -3.68 -27.65
CA VAL A 26 -37.79 -4.65 -27.51
C VAL A 26 -36.95 -4.15 -26.37
N ALA A 27 -37.21 -4.70 -25.21
CA ALA A 27 -36.27 -4.59 -24.06
C ALA A 27 -34.98 -5.27 -24.53
N ALA A 28 -34.11 -4.50 -25.17
CA ALA A 28 -32.70 -4.86 -25.28
C ALA A 28 -32.22 -4.91 -23.84
N ALA A 29 -32.19 -6.12 -23.27
CA ALA A 29 -31.42 -6.40 -22.06
C ALA A 29 -29.98 -6.04 -22.44
N ALA A 30 -29.60 -4.79 -22.16
CA ALA A 30 -28.22 -4.39 -22.12
C ALA A 30 -27.61 -5.34 -21.07
N LYS A 31 -26.98 -6.42 -21.53
CA LYS A 31 -25.95 -7.09 -20.74
C LYS A 31 -24.96 -6.00 -20.40
N THR A 32 -25.11 -5.39 -19.23
CA THR A 32 -24.00 -4.75 -18.55
C THR A 32 -22.96 -5.86 -18.45
N SER A 33 -22.07 -5.90 -19.43
CA SER A 33 -20.80 -6.56 -19.28
C SER A 33 -20.15 -5.79 -18.14
N ASP A 34 -20.35 -6.30 -16.92
CA ASP A 34 -19.50 -6.00 -15.79
C ASP A 34 -18.10 -6.46 -16.22
N SER A 35 -17.42 -5.57 -16.93
CA SER A 35 -15.98 -5.64 -17.16
C SER A 35 -15.33 -5.29 -15.82
N GLY A 36 -15.69 -6.06 -14.80
CA GLY A 36 -14.97 -6.11 -13.55
C GLY A 36 -13.56 -6.53 -13.89
N VAL A 37 -12.70 -5.55 -14.11
CA VAL A 37 -11.25 -5.76 -14.07
C VAL A 37 -10.99 -6.42 -12.74
N SER A 38 -10.89 -7.75 -12.73
CA SER A 38 -10.65 -8.50 -11.51
C SER A 38 -9.28 -8.05 -11.01
N GLN A 39 -9.27 -7.25 -9.95
CA GLN A 39 -8.02 -6.81 -9.33
C GLN A 39 -7.15 -8.03 -9.06
N GLU A 40 -5.92 -8.00 -9.62
CA GLU A 40 -4.94 -9.05 -9.39
C GLU A 40 -4.60 -9.13 -7.90
N TRP A 41 -4.52 -10.35 -7.38
CA TRP A 41 -4.08 -10.56 -6.00
C TRP A 41 -2.64 -10.08 -5.81
N ALA A 42 -2.42 -9.32 -4.74
CA ALA A 42 -1.08 -8.95 -4.34
C ALA A 42 -0.24 -10.19 -4.02
N SER A 43 1.03 -10.16 -4.41
CA SER A 43 2.06 -11.10 -4.01
C SER A 43 3.15 -10.35 -3.27
N ILE A 44 3.37 -10.67 -1.99
CA ILE A 44 4.31 -10.00 -1.10
C ILE A 44 5.44 -10.98 -0.79
N ASP A 45 6.43 -11.06 -1.68
CA ASP A 45 7.51 -12.05 -1.58
C ASP A 45 8.83 -11.49 -1.02
N GLY A 46 8.86 -10.21 -0.65
CA GLY A 46 10.05 -9.48 -0.22
C GLY A 46 10.13 -8.10 -0.86
N PHE A 47 11.34 -7.61 -1.13
CA PHE A 47 11.56 -6.31 -1.72
C PHE A 47 12.52 -6.41 -2.91
N ARG A 48 12.06 -6.06 -4.11
CA ARG A 48 12.80 -6.18 -5.37
C ARG A 48 13.32 -7.62 -5.56
N SER A 49 14.65 -7.80 -5.76
CA SER A 49 15.25 -9.14 -5.92
C SER A 49 15.42 -9.91 -4.61
N ALA A 50 15.38 -9.25 -3.45
CA ALA A 50 15.51 -9.91 -2.15
C ALA A 50 14.18 -10.54 -1.74
N LYS A 51 14.14 -11.87 -1.62
CA LYS A 51 12.93 -12.64 -1.27
C LYS A 51 12.99 -13.12 0.17
N PHE A 52 11.83 -13.24 0.82
CA PHE A 52 11.73 -13.91 2.12
C PHE A 52 12.34 -15.31 2.05
N GLY A 53 12.96 -15.73 3.13
CA GLY A 53 13.69 -16.98 3.19
C GLY A 53 15.12 -16.94 2.64
N PHE A 54 15.56 -15.82 2.02
CA PHE A 54 16.95 -15.68 1.57
C PHE A 54 17.92 -15.65 2.76
N SER A 55 19.05 -16.35 2.59
CA SER A 55 20.21 -16.26 3.50
C SER A 55 20.89 -14.89 3.38
N GLU A 56 21.74 -14.56 4.36
CA GLU A 56 22.53 -13.32 4.35
C GLU A 56 23.32 -13.17 3.04
N SER A 57 23.92 -14.25 2.53
CA SER A 57 24.68 -14.25 1.26
C SER A 57 23.79 -13.93 0.05
N GLU A 58 22.58 -14.50 0.01
CA GLU A 58 21.61 -14.25 -1.06
C GLU A 58 21.10 -12.81 -1.03
N VAL A 59 20.88 -12.25 0.18
CA VAL A 59 20.51 -10.84 0.35
C VAL A 59 21.64 -9.91 -0.16
N PHE A 60 22.91 -10.20 0.11
CA PHE A 60 24.02 -9.43 -0.47
C PHE A 60 24.03 -9.47 -1.99
N LYS A 61 23.76 -10.64 -2.61
CA LYS A 61 23.63 -10.77 -4.07
C LYS A 61 22.46 -9.94 -4.60
N ALA A 62 21.31 -9.97 -3.94
CA ALA A 62 20.13 -9.17 -4.29
C ALA A 62 20.43 -7.66 -4.21
N ILE A 63 21.06 -7.20 -3.11
CA ILE A 63 21.50 -5.81 -2.95
C ILE A 63 22.43 -5.38 -4.08
N ASN A 64 23.41 -6.20 -4.42
CA ASN A 64 24.33 -5.88 -5.51
C ASN A 64 23.60 -5.81 -6.86
N LYS A 65 22.70 -6.75 -7.13
CA LYS A 65 21.88 -6.77 -8.35
C LYS A 65 21.01 -5.51 -8.49
N ASP A 66 20.31 -5.13 -7.41
CA ASP A 66 19.30 -4.08 -7.44
C ASP A 66 19.88 -2.67 -7.35
N PHE A 67 21.00 -2.51 -6.63
CA PHE A 67 21.57 -1.20 -6.27
C PHE A 67 23.03 -1.01 -6.70
N ARG A 68 23.68 -2.04 -7.23
CA ARG A 68 25.11 -2.03 -7.57
C ARG A 68 26.02 -1.75 -6.37
N ILE A 69 25.54 -2.04 -5.16
CA ILE A 69 26.28 -1.85 -3.90
C ILE A 69 27.06 -3.14 -3.59
N LYS A 70 28.38 -3.01 -3.42
CA LYS A 70 29.25 -4.13 -3.04
C LYS A 70 29.09 -4.45 -1.54
N LYS A 71 29.30 -5.71 -1.15
CA LYS A 71 29.16 -6.20 0.23
C LYS A 71 29.86 -5.31 1.29
N LYS A 72 31.08 -4.82 0.99
CA LYS A 72 31.86 -3.95 1.89
C LYS A 72 31.17 -2.62 2.22
N ASN A 73 30.19 -2.18 1.42
CA ASN A 73 29.43 -0.94 1.59
C ASN A 73 28.04 -1.17 2.20
N VAL A 74 27.73 -2.42 2.58
CA VAL A 74 26.50 -2.75 3.28
C VAL A 74 26.78 -2.73 4.77
N SER A 75 26.03 -1.96 5.53
CA SER A 75 26.12 -1.96 6.99
C SER A 75 25.46 -3.21 7.55
N ARG A 76 26.14 -3.89 8.48
CA ARG A 76 25.64 -5.08 9.19
C ARG A 76 25.58 -4.80 10.69
N MET A 77 24.44 -5.06 11.30
CA MET A 77 24.22 -4.87 12.73
C MET A 77 23.45 -6.06 13.31
N VAL A 78 23.73 -6.42 14.54
CA VAL A 78 22.92 -7.38 15.32
C VAL A 78 22.09 -6.58 16.31
N ASN A 79 20.78 -6.80 16.31
CA ASN A 79 19.89 -6.24 17.33
C ASN A 79 20.09 -7.00 18.64
N SER A 80 20.52 -6.31 19.69
CA SER A 80 20.82 -6.94 20.99
C SER A 80 19.60 -7.53 21.67
N ASN A 81 18.42 -6.96 21.48
CA ASN A 81 17.17 -7.40 22.10
C ASN A 81 16.52 -8.54 21.29
N GLU A 82 16.31 -8.34 20.02
CA GLU A 82 15.64 -9.31 19.13
C GLU A 82 16.57 -10.41 18.63
N LYS A 83 17.90 -10.24 18.79
CA LYS A 83 18.95 -11.14 18.26
C LYS A 83 18.89 -11.33 16.72
N THR A 84 18.14 -10.48 16.02
CA THR A 84 18.07 -10.44 14.56
C THR A 84 19.32 -9.82 13.96
N VAL A 85 19.59 -10.15 12.69
CA VAL A 85 20.68 -9.51 11.92
C VAL A 85 20.05 -8.54 10.92
N THR A 86 20.51 -7.30 10.92
CA THR A 86 20.05 -6.28 9.98
C THR A 86 21.18 -5.90 9.02
N LEU A 87 20.93 -6.06 7.72
CA LEU A 87 21.75 -5.48 6.66
C LEU A 87 21.10 -4.19 6.19
N SER A 88 21.86 -3.11 6.05
CA SER A 88 21.26 -1.85 5.57
C SER A 88 22.12 -1.13 4.54
N ILE A 89 21.42 -0.41 3.65
CA ILE A 89 22.00 0.41 2.59
C ILE A 89 21.30 1.77 2.52
N ASN A 90 22.03 2.79 2.13
CA ASN A 90 21.44 4.05 1.70
C ASN A 90 21.03 3.93 0.23
N ALA A 91 19.86 4.45 -0.10
CA ALA A 91 19.35 4.53 -1.46
C ALA A 91 18.81 5.93 -1.73
N LYS A 92 18.78 6.34 -2.99
CA LYS A 92 18.28 7.63 -3.40
C LYS A 92 17.25 7.43 -4.50
N ASP A 93 16.18 8.21 -4.44
CA ASP A 93 15.13 8.24 -5.46
C ASP A 93 14.60 6.84 -5.85
N LEU A 94 14.28 6.00 -4.84
CA LEU A 94 13.65 4.68 -5.04
C LEU A 94 12.36 4.78 -5.86
N LEU A 95 11.65 5.88 -5.70
CA LEU A 95 10.63 6.43 -6.59
C LEU A 95 11.14 7.79 -7.05
N THR A 96 10.82 8.18 -8.27
CA THR A 96 11.24 9.45 -8.84
C THR A 96 10.85 10.60 -7.91
N GLY A 97 11.84 11.37 -7.46
CA GLY A 97 11.65 12.50 -6.57
C GLY A 97 11.41 12.17 -5.09
N SER A 98 11.48 10.88 -4.67
CA SER A 98 11.27 10.49 -3.27
C SER A 98 12.41 10.88 -2.32
N GLY A 99 13.56 11.29 -2.87
CA GLY A 99 14.71 11.71 -2.08
C GLY A 99 15.50 10.55 -1.46
N SER A 100 16.21 10.85 -0.37
CA SER A 100 17.05 9.88 0.32
C SER A 100 16.22 8.90 1.12
N SER A 101 16.65 7.64 1.11
CA SER A 101 16.03 6.56 1.89
C SER A 101 17.09 5.60 2.42
N LYS A 102 16.68 4.77 3.36
CA LYS A 102 17.50 3.66 3.85
C LYS A 102 16.69 2.39 3.80
N VAL A 103 17.27 1.33 3.26
CA VAL A 103 16.65 0.00 3.19
C VAL A 103 17.30 -0.88 4.24
N PHE A 104 16.48 -1.55 5.03
CA PHE A 104 16.88 -2.47 6.08
C PHE A 104 16.34 -3.87 5.75
N TYR A 105 17.23 -4.83 5.61
CA TYR A 105 16.92 -6.24 5.41
C TYR A 105 17.17 -6.96 6.72
N ILE A 106 16.12 -7.51 7.33
CA ILE A 106 16.14 -8.08 8.67
C ILE A 106 16.04 -9.61 8.53
N LEU A 107 17.07 -10.29 9.02
CA LEU A 107 17.14 -11.74 9.06
C LEU A 107 16.74 -12.22 10.46
N GLY A 108 15.93 -13.26 10.51
CA GLY A 108 15.36 -13.82 11.72
C GLY A 108 16.40 -14.32 12.71
N TYR A 109 15.98 -14.39 13.97
CA TYR A 109 16.83 -14.86 15.09
C TYR A 109 17.22 -16.33 14.92
N LYS A 110 16.25 -17.21 14.73
CA LYS A 110 16.48 -18.66 14.60
C LYS A 110 16.82 -19.07 13.18
N SER A 111 16.02 -18.63 12.22
CA SER A 111 16.13 -19.04 10.82
C SER A 111 17.38 -18.49 10.14
N ARG A 112 17.88 -17.33 10.58
CA ARG A 112 18.93 -16.56 9.88
C ARG A 112 18.60 -16.28 8.43
N ARG A 113 17.28 -16.22 8.11
CA ARG A 113 16.71 -15.95 6.80
C ARG A 113 16.01 -14.61 6.78
N LEU A 114 15.88 -14.00 5.60
CA LEU A 114 15.18 -12.72 5.42
C LEU A 114 13.71 -12.91 5.77
N ILE A 115 13.24 -12.17 6.79
CA ILE A 115 11.86 -12.20 7.30
C ILE A 115 11.14 -10.86 7.14
N HIS A 116 11.91 -9.77 7.01
CA HIS A 116 11.34 -8.43 7.02
C HIS A 116 12.23 -7.46 6.25
N VAL A 117 11.62 -6.55 5.49
CA VAL A 117 12.33 -5.44 4.85
C VAL A 117 11.63 -4.13 5.18
N ASN A 118 12.38 -3.16 5.71
CA ASN A 118 11.90 -1.79 5.90
C ASN A 118 12.60 -0.84 4.93
N VAL A 119 11.81 0.04 4.32
CA VAL A 119 12.32 1.19 3.57
C VAL A 119 11.86 2.45 4.30
N VAL A 120 12.81 3.30 4.66
CA VAL A 120 12.56 4.48 5.49
C VAL A 120 12.98 5.75 4.76
N TRP A 121 12.08 6.75 4.73
CA TRP A 121 12.32 8.12 4.26
C TRP A 121 12.11 9.11 5.40
N GLY A 122 12.68 10.30 5.26
CA GLY A 122 12.57 11.34 6.27
C GLY A 122 13.50 11.14 7.45
N ARG A 123 13.04 11.37 8.68
CA ARG A 123 13.88 11.13 9.88
C ARG A 123 14.00 9.62 10.16
N PRO A 124 15.14 9.13 10.64
CA PRO A 124 16.41 9.83 10.91
C PRO A 124 17.36 9.90 9.69
N ILE A 125 16.90 9.53 8.49
CA ILE A 125 17.75 9.42 7.29
C ILE A 125 18.22 10.81 6.84
N GLU A 126 17.32 11.78 6.86
CA GLU A 126 17.61 13.18 6.55
C GLU A 126 17.52 14.05 7.80
N LYS A 127 18.54 14.88 8.06
CA LYS A 127 18.51 15.84 9.20
C LYS A 127 17.39 16.87 9.08
N LYS A 128 17.04 17.27 7.86
CA LYS A 128 15.98 18.22 7.53
C LYS A 128 15.13 17.63 6.40
N PRO A 129 14.19 16.72 6.71
CA PRO A 129 13.36 16.11 5.69
C PRO A 129 12.41 17.14 5.05
N ASN A 130 12.17 17.01 3.75
CA ASN A 130 11.13 17.75 3.07
C ASN A 130 9.80 17.00 3.30
N ALA A 131 8.91 17.60 4.11
CA ALA A 131 7.65 16.96 4.49
C ALA A 131 6.74 16.72 3.27
N GLU A 132 6.68 17.63 2.31
CA GLU A 132 5.86 17.49 1.11
C GLU A 132 6.32 16.30 0.26
N LYS A 133 7.65 16.11 0.09
CA LYS A 133 8.20 14.94 -0.61
C LYS A 133 7.84 13.65 0.10
N VAL A 134 7.95 13.60 1.43
CA VAL A 134 7.63 12.40 2.21
C VAL A 134 6.14 12.06 2.08
N VAL A 135 5.25 13.05 2.18
CA VAL A 135 3.79 12.87 2.00
C VAL A 135 3.46 12.47 0.57
N SER A 136 4.07 13.12 -0.42
CA SER A 136 3.89 12.75 -1.84
C SER A 136 4.30 11.29 -2.10
N THR A 137 5.44 10.85 -1.54
CA THR A 137 5.90 9.46 -1.62
C THR A 137 4.91 8.50 -0.96
N ALA A 138 4.36 8.87 0.21
CA ALA A 138 3.33 8.08 0.88
C ALA A 138 2.08 7.91 0.01
N ASN A 139 1.60 8.99 -0.62
CA ASN A 139 0.44 8.96 -1.51
C ASN A 139 0.68 8.11 -2.78
N GLN A 140 1.85 8.23 -3.40
CA GLN A 140 2.21 7.41 -4.56
C GLN A 140 2.22 5.92 -4.22
N LEU A 141 2.85 5.54 -3.11
CA LEU A 141 2.89 4.16 -2.63
C LEU A 141 1.50 3.64 -2.25
N ARG A 142 0.70 4.44 -1.51
CA ARG A 142 -0.68 4.08 -1.20
C ARG A 142 -1.49 3.77 -2.46
N ASN A 143 -1.44 4.66 -3.44
CA ASN A 143 -2.18 4.50 -4.68
C ASN A 143 -1.72 3.26 -5.47
N TYR A 144 -0.42 2.98 -5.49
CA TYR A 144 0.13 1.78 -6.11
C TYR A 144 -0.39 0.50 -5.43
N PHE A 145 -0.30 0.43 -4.10
CA PHE A 145 -0.75 -0.76 -3.37
C PHE A 145 -2.27 -0.94 -3.42
N ALA A 146 -3.05 0.14 -3.34
CA ALA A 146 -4.52 0.08 -3.35
C ALA A 146 -5.12 -0.47 -4.66
N GLN A 147 -4.35 -0.56 -5.73
CA GLN A 147 -4.80 -1.15 -7.00
C GLN A 147 -4.86 -2.68 -6.99
N LYS A 148 -4.32 -3.33 -5.96
CA LYS A 148 -4.27 -4.79 -5.86
C LYS A 148 -5.29 -5.32 -4.86
N ARG A 149 -5.65 -6.60 -5.00
CA ARG A 149 -6.55 -7.29 -4.09
C ARG A 149 -5.78 -7.88 -2.91
N TYR A 150 -6.34 -7.74 -1.70
CA TYR A 150 -5.80 -8.26 -0.43
C TYR A 150 -6.87 -9.02 0.35
N GLN A 151 -6.46 -9.74 1.41
CA GLN A 151 -7.39 -10.35 2.36
C GLN A 151 -8.21 -9.26 3.06
N LYS A 152 -9.53 -9.45 3.19
CA LYS A 152 -10.45 -8.45 3.79
C LYS A 152 -10.05 -8.06 5.23
N ASN A 153 -9.69 -9.04 6.06
CA ASN A 153 -9.26 -8.85 7.45
C ASN A 153 -7.83 -8.31 7.60
N GLY A 154 -7.10 -8.16 6.50
CA GLY A 154 -5.73 -7.66 6.47
C GLY A 154 -5.56 -6.34 5.71
N PHE A 155 -6.67 -5.71 5.29
CA PHE A 155 -6.64 -4.48 4.49
C PHE A 155 -7.09 -3.27 5.30
N ALA A 156 -6.29 -2.20 5.26
CA ALA A 156 -6.64 -0.91 5.88
C ALA A 156 -6.03 0.25 5.09
N LEU A 157 -6.74 1.38 5.03
CA LEU A 157 -6.32 2.63 4.41
C LEU A 157 -6.56 3.80 5.35
N ASN A 158 -5.57 4.69 5.47
CA ASN A 158 -5.64 5.98 6.16
C ASN A 158 -6.20 5.89 7.59
N ALA A 159 -5.83 4.84 8.34
CA ALA A 159 -6.26 4.66 9.72
C ALA A 159 -5.36 5.46 10.67
N GLN A 160 -5.97 6.27 11.53
CA GLN A 160 -5.25 6.99 12.59
C GLN A 160 -4.90 6.01 13.70
N LEU A 161 -3.60 5.84 14.01
CA LEU A 161 -3.12 4.94 15.08
C LEU A 161 -2.80 5.67 16.39
N GLY A 162 -2.56 6.99 16.31
CA GLY A 162 -2.23 7.83 17.43
C GLY A 162 -1.95 9.25 16.98
N GLU A 163 -1.57 10.14 17.91
CA GLU A 163 -1.24 11.51 17.56
C GLU A 163 -0.04 11.55 16.60
N GLY A 164 -0.23 12.11 15.41
CA GLY A 164 0.80 12.20 14.38
C GLY A 164 1.23 10.87 13.77
N VAL A 165 0.47 9.76 13.94
CA VAL A 165 0.78 8.45 13.35
C VAL A 165 -0.40 7.95 12.53
N ILE A 166 -0.18 7.77 11.25
CA ILE A 166 -1.17 7.31 10.27
C ILE A 166 -0.69 6.01 9.62
N LEU A 167 -1.51 4.98 9.69
CA LEU A 167 -1.39 3.80 8.83
C LEU A 167 -1.96 4.17 7.45
N VAL A 168 -1.09 4.59 6.55
CA VAL A 168 -1.46 5.05 5.20
C VAL A 168 -2.01 3.90 4.38
N PHE A 169 -1.41 2.71 4.54
CA PHE A 169 -1.82 1.48 3.87
C PHE A 169 -1.39 0.26 4.68
N GLN A 170 -2.21 -0.77 4.68
CA GLN A 170 -1.86 -2.13 5.04
C GLN A 170 -2.61 -3.10 4.13
N GLY A 171 -1.92 -4.15 3.68
CA GLY A 171 -2.52 -5.23 2.92
C GLY A 171 -1.84 -6.56 3.21
N LYS A 172 -2.62 -7.64 3.37
CA LYS A 172 -2.12 -9.02 3.47
C LYS A 172 -2.42 -9.77 2.17
N ASP A 173 -1.42 -10.44 1.62
CA ASP A 173 -1.59 -11.33 0.46
C ASP A 173 -2.28 -12.65 0.86
N LYS A 174 -2.51 -13.54 -0.12
CA LYS A 174 -3.13 -14.85 0.12
C LYS A 174 -2.34 -15.74 1.10
N LYS A 175 -1.03 -15.51 1.25
CA LYS A 175 -0.14 -16.26 2.15
C LYS A 175 -0.07 -15.64 3.55
N GLY A 176 -0.81 -14.55 3.82
CA GLY A 176 -0.78 -13.83 5.08
C GLY A 176 0.40 -12.88 5.26
N ARG A 177 1.28 -12.75 4.26
CA ARG A 177 2.40 -11.80 4.24
C ARG A 177 1.88 -10.39 4.11
N ALA A 178 2.49 -9.42 4.77
CA ALA A 178 1.98 -8.06 4.82
C ALA A 178 2.90 -7.04 4.14
N ALA A 179 2.27 -6.06 3.47
CA ALA A 179 2.87 -4.77 3.18
C ALA A 179 2.19 -3.71 4.04
N ARG A 180 2.98 -2.85 4.70
CA ARG A 180 2.48 -1.79 5.58
C ARG A 180 3.19 -0.49 5.28
N LEU A 181 2.44 0.59 5.17
CA LEU A 181 2.96 1.94 4.97
C LEU A 181 2.53 2.83 6.13
N LEU A 182 3.49 3.27 6.93
CA LEU A 182 3.28 4.06 8.12
C LEU A 182 3.89 5.45 7.94
N LEU A 183 3.08 6.49 8.13
CA LEU A 183 3.54 7.88 8.20
C LEU A 183 3.49 8.34 9.64
N SER A 184 4.63 8.78 10.17
CA SER A 184 4.77 9.30 11.52
C SER A 184 5.30 10.72 11.48
N ASN A 185 4.63 11.63 12.19
CA ASN A 185 5.08 13.01 12.37
C ASN A 185 4.73 13.46 13.81
N PRO A 186 5.42 12.90 14.82
CA PRO A 186 5.12 13.20 16.22
C PRO A 186 5.37 14.70 16.48
N LYS A 187 4.42 15.33 17.15
CA LYS A 187 4.57 16.68 17.65
C LYS A 187 5.48 16.65 18.88
N ASN A 188 6.71 17.12 18.75
CA ASN A 188 7.52 17.47 19.91
C ASN A 188 7.28 18.94 20.26
N LYS A 189 7.17 19.25 21.57
CA LYS A 189 6.92 20.62 22.07
C LYS A 189 7.89 21.66 21.49
N ASP A 190 9.11 21.23 21.11
CA ASP A 190 10.19 22.10 20.62
C ASP A 190 10.43 22.02 19.10
N SER A 191 9.64 21.26 18.34
CA SER A 191 9.87 21.08 16.90
C SER A 191 8.78 21.71 16.05
N LYS A 192 9.19 22.50 15.03
CA LYS A 192 8.27 22.97 13.97
C LYS A 192 7.65 21.77 13.26
N ALA A 193 6.38 21.89 12.86
CA ALA A 193 5.66 20.85 12.12
C ALA A 193 6.48 20.32 10.92
N GLY A 194 6.51 19.03 10.74
CA GLY A 194 7.21 18.35 9.63
C GLY A 194 8.69 18.03 9.84
N LYS A 195 9.35 18.55 10.89
CA LYS A 195 10.78 18.26 11.13
C LYS A 195 11.08 16.81 11.51
N ASN A 196 10.11 16.11 12.08
CA ASN A 196 10.24 14.73 12.54
C ASN A 196 9.50 13.71 11.66
N ILE A 197 9.07 14.15 10.48
CA ILE A 197 8.31 13.29 9.58
C ILE A 197 9.13 12.08 9.12
N THR A 198 8.54 10.91 9.22
CA THR A 198 9.10 9.63 8.79
C THR A 198 8.06 8.85 8.03
N LEU A 199 8.42 8.27 6.90
CA LEU A 199 7.63 7.30 6.17
C LEU A 199 8.36 5.97 6.21
N THR A 200 7.66 4.91 6.62
CA THR A 200 8.20 3.54 6.63
C THR A 200 7.31 2.65 5.79
N LEU A 201 7.89 2.02 4.78
CA LEU A 201 7.29 0.91 4.05
C LEU A 201 7.89 -0.39 4.56
N SER A 202 7.07 -1.29 5.07
CA SER A 202 7.46 -2.58 5.61
C SER A 202 6.89 -3.71 4.76
N TYR A 203 7.74 -4.68 4.38
CA TYR A 203 7.34 -5.98 3.86
C TYR A 203 7.65 -7.03 4.92
N ILE A 204 6.66 -7.82 5.35
CA ILE A 204 6.74 -8.70 6.51
C ILE A 204 6.27 -10.10 6.10
N GLU A 205 7.08 -11.11 6.35
CA GLU A 205 6.79 -12.50 5.98
C GLU A 205 5.68 -13.10 6.84
N THR A 206 5.83 -13.02 8.16
CA THR A 206 4.89 -13.55 9.16
C THR A 206 4.56 -12.47 10.17
N PRO A 207 3.62 -11.54 9.86
CA PRO A 207 3.35 -10.38 10.72
C PRO A 207 2.81 -10.76 12.11
N GLU A 208 2.19 -11.93 12.25
CA GLU A 208 1.62 -12.39 13.53
C GLU A 208 2.66 -13.08 14.42
N ASP A 209 3.73 -13.63 13.83
CA ASP A 209 4.77 -14.35 14.59
C ASP A 209 6.16 -14.15 13.97
N LEU A 210 6.75 -12.99 14.29
CA LEU A 210 8.10 -12.66 13.84
C LEU A 210 9.13 -13.59 14.47
N ASP A 211 10.11 -14.05 13.68
CA ASP A 211 11.27 -14.83 14.14
C ASP A 211 12.27 -13.91 14.83
N VAL A 212 11.92 -13.49 16.06
CA VAL A 212 12.74 -12.67 16.95
C VAL A 212 12.97 -13.41 18.26
N PHE A 213 14.03 -13.06 19.00
CA PHE A 213 14.21 -13.55 20.37
C PHE A 213 13.06 -13.03 21.24
N LYS A 214 12.40 -13.93 21.94
CA LYS A 214 11.34 -13.63 22.91
C LYS A 214 11.74 -14.23 24.25
N ILE A 215 11.64 -13.46 25.31
CA ILE A 215 11.76 -13.96 26.69
C ILE A 215 10.56 -14.90 26.94
N LYS A 216 10.81 -16.04 27.50
CA LYS A 216 9.80 -17.04 27.88
C LYS A 216 9.60 -17.08 29.38
N ASP A 217 8.47 -17.61 29.80
CA ASP A 217 8.24 -17.94 31.21
C ASP A 217 9.34 -18.90 31.70
N GLY A 218 10.03 -18.52 32.79
CA GLY A 218 11.14 -19.28 33.35
C GLY A 218 12.53 -18.88 32.85
N ASP A 219 12.67 -17.87 32.00
CA ASP A 219 13.98 -17.33 31.59
C ASP A 219 14.57 -16.35 32.64
N PHE A 220 13.81 -16.03 33.74
CA PHE A 220 14.19 -15.12 34.81
C PHE A 220 13.59 -15.53 36.17
#